data_755ad47b5fd129c7c4cafb0105ddf8df
#
_entry.id   755ad47b5fd129c7c4cafb0105ddf8df
#
_cell.length_a   1.000
_cell.length_b   1.000
_cell.length_c   1.000
_cell.angle_alpha   90.00
_cell.angle_beta   90.00
_cell.angle_gamma   90.00
#
_symmetry.space_group_name_H-M   'P 1'
#
loop_
_entity.id
_entity.type
_entity.pdbx_description
1 polymer ?
#
loop_
_entity_poly.entity_id
_entity_poly.type
_entity_poly.pdbx_seq_one_letter_code
_entity_poly.pdbx_strand_id
1 'polypeptide(L)'
;MHIARGLVPCCMLLILVFLCGCSGTAPSSSGSPDTTTATAAPAATGSPAAGTFTLTVNGVPAGSVLPQQYTCTGSSTTPGISWTNVPAGTKSLVFILDDPDAPSGMFTHWLLYNIPATALSIDPDQPNAKVLSDGTQVGTNTAGSRGYYPPCPPVGTTHRYVFRLYAVDMAISQPTADRSSIDWALDGHTLGKAQVTTTFTR
;
A
#
# COMPACT_ATOMS: atom_id res chain seq x y z
N MET A 1 -14.90 23.98 43.08
CA MET A 1 -15.16 23.32 44.35
C MET A 1 -15.46 21.83 44.09
N HIS A 2 -14.71 20.96 44.71
CA HIS A 2 -14.72 19.50 44.72
C HIS A 2 -13.94 18.77 43.61
N ILE A 3 -12.76 18.45 44.08
CA ILE A 3 -11.77 17.50 43.61
C ILE A 3 -12.21 16.09 44.05
N ALA A 4 -12.20 15.11 43.17
CA ALA A 4 -12.19 13.71 43.56
C ALA A 4 -11.03 13.00 42.85
N ARG A 5 -10.02 12.69 43.66
CA ARG A 5 -8.89 11.78 43.40
C ARG A 5 -9.38 10.35 43.61
N GLY A 6 -9.24 9.50 42.64
CA GLY A 6 -9.43 8.05 42.75
C GLY A 6 -8.12 7.33 42.58
N LEU A 7 -7.73 6.61 43.62
CA LEU A 7 -6.51 5.81 43.81
C LEU A 7 -6.50 4.57 42.89
N VAL A 8 -5.32 4.27 42.39
CA VAL A 8 -4.89 2.99 41.78
C VAL A 8 -4.64 1.97 42.88
N PRO A 9 -4.99 0.71 42.72
CA PRO A 9 -4.25 -0.36 43.42
C PRO A 9 -3.36 -1.14 42.45
N CYS A 10 -2.10 -1.13 42.80
CA CYS A 10 -1.02 -2.02 42.46
C CYS A 10 -1.40 -3.46 42.85
N CYS A 11 -1.35 -4.43 41.96
CA CYS A 11 -1.38 -5.84 42.32
C CYS A 11 -0.12 -6.53 41.77
N MET A 12 0.65 -6.92 42.72
CA MET A 12 1.96 -7.53 42.66
C MET A 12 1.82 -9.06 42.54
N LEU A 13 2.69 -9.65 41.73
CA LEU A 13 3.42 -10.89 41.95
C LEU A 13 2.68 -12.25 41.89
N LEU A 14 3.22 -13.15 41.10
CA LEU A 14 3.84 -14.38 41.60
C LEU A 14 4.56 -15.13 40.46
N ILE A 15 5.87 -15.24 40.62
CA ILE A 15 6.79 -16.11 39.86
C ILE A 15 6.63 -17.54 40.41
N LEU A 16 6.41 -18.50 39.54
CA LEU A 16 6.55 -19.92 39.86
C LEU A 16 7.54 -20.55 38.85
N VAL A 17 8.73 -20.80 39.40
CA VAL A 17 9.78 -21.63 38.79
C VAL A 17 9.42 -23.08 39.03
N PHE A 18 9.29 -23.88 37.96
CA PHE A 18 9.31 -25.34 38.06
C PHE A 18 10.50 -25.88 37.28
N LEU A 19 11.54 -26.26 38.05
CA LEU A 19 12.60 -27.15 37.61
C LEU A 19 12.12 -28.59 37.79
N CYS A 20 12.09 -29.38 36.74
CA CYS A 20 12.10 -30.83 36.85
C CYS A 20 12.99 -31.41 35.77
N GLY A 21 14.14 -31.87 36.17
CA GLY A 21 15.05 -32.67 35.35
C GLY A 21 14.62 -34.14 35.38
N CYS A 22 14.78 -34.82 34.25
CA CYS A 22 14.89 -36.28 34.21
C CYS A 22 15.85 -36.69 33.10
N SER A 23 16.95 -37.27 33.54
CA SER A 23 17.90 -38.04 32.74
C SER A 23 17.23 -39.35 32.29
N GLY A 24 17.33 -39.72 31.03
CA GLY A 24 16.88 -41.00 30.49
C GLY A 24 17.84 -41.50 29.42
N THR A 25 18.53 -42.54 29.74
CA THR A 25 19.53 -43.34 29.08
C THR A 25 19.02 -43.92 27.72
N ALA A 26 19.85 -43.89 26.70
CA ALA A 26 19.62 -44.57 25.42
C ALA A 26 19.88 -46.09 25.49
N PRO A 27 19.18 -46.91 24.73
CA PRO A 27 19.72 -48.16 24.23
C PRO A 27 19.94 -48.11 22.70
N SER A 28 21.11 -48.54 22.28
CA SER A 28 21.49 -48.91 20.94
C SER A 28 20.74 -50.17 20.49
N SER A 29 20.09 -50.12 19.34
CA SER A 29 19.75 -51.33 18.59
C SER A 29 20.10 -51.16 17.12
N SER A 30 21.04 -51.99 16.65
CA SER A 30 21.39 -52.23 15.29
C SER A 30 20.27 -53.00 14.59
N GLY A 31 19.75 -52.43 13.47
CA GLY A 31 18.80 -53.05 12.56
C GLY A 31 19.20 -52.76 11.13
N SER A 32 19.40 -53.83 10.35
CA SER A 32 19.76 -53.91 8.92
C SER A 32 18.85 -53.16 7.96
N PRO A 33 19.32 -52.86 6.75
CA PRO A 33 18.61 -51.95 5.83
C PRO A 33 17.48 -52.66 5.08
N ASP A 34 16.28 -52.23 5.29
CA ASP A 34 15.17 -52.54 4.36
C ASP A 34 15.14 -51.46 3.24
N THR A 35 15.33 -51.97 2.04
CA THR A 35 15.21 -51.20 0.81
C THR A 35 13.73 -50.87 0.56
N THR A 36 13.28 -49.76 1.04
CA THR A 36 11.96 -49.22 0.69
C THR A 36 12.11 -48.34 -0.53
N THR A 37 11.61 -48.78 -1.65
CA THR A 37 11.46 -48.00 -2.90
C THR A 37 10.64 -46.75 -2.59
N ALA A 38 11.35 -45.61 -2.55
CA ALA A 38 10.71 -44.31 -2.43
C ALA A 38 9.96 -43.99 -3.72
N THR A 39 8.65 -44.12 -3.70
CA THR A 39 7.76 -43.54 -4.71
C THR A 39 7.97 -42.05 -4.71
N ALA A 40 8.56 -41.50 -5.79
CA ALA A 40 8.75 -40.08 -5.99
C ALA A 40 7.38 -39.39 -5.97
N ALA A 41 7.17 -38.52 -5.00
CA ALA A 41 6.03 -37.61 -5.00
C ALA A 41 6.08 -36.74 -6.27
N PRO A 42 4.94 -36.45 -6.94
CA PRO A 42 4.94 -35.59 -8.11
C PRO A 42 5.53 -34.22 -7.72
N ALA A 43 6.49 -33.78 -8.50
CA ALA A 43 7.08 -32.46 -8.38
C ALA A 43 5.95 -31.42 -8.41
N ALA A 44 5.89 -30.61 -7.36
CA ALA A 44 4.99 -29.47 -7.33
C ALA A 44 5.28 -28.62 -8.57
N THR A 45 4.29 -28.53 -9.45
CA THR A 45 4.32 -27.65 -10.62
C THR A 45 4.58 -26.25 -10.12
N GLY A 46 5.77 -25.73 -10.36
CA GLY A 46 6.16 -24.39 -9.94
C GLY A 46 5.13 -23.40 -10.45
N SER A 47 4.55 -22.64 -9.54
CA SER A 47 3.73 -21.46 -9.87
C SER A 47 4.55 -20.60 -10.83
N PRO A 48 3.99 -20.11 -11.96
CA PRO A 48 4.74 -19.26 -12.86
C PRO A 48 5.34 -18.10 -12.05
N ALA A 49 6.61 -17.79 -12.30
CA ALA A 49 7.28 -16.67 -11.64
C ALA A 49 6.42 -15.42 -11.81
N ALA A 50 5.92 -14.88 -10.71
CA ALA A 50 5.10 -13.68 -10.73
C ALA A 50 5.93 -12.56 -11.38
N GLY A 51 5.40 -11.97 -12.46
CA GLY A 51 6.03 -10.81 -13.10
C GLY A 51 6.15 -9.65 -12.11
N THR A 52 7.00 -8.68 -12.40
CA THR A 52 7.14 -7.48 -11.56
C THR A 52 5.82 -6.72 -11.52
N PHE A 53 5.35 -6.34 -10.32
CA PHE A 53 4.21 -5.44 -10.14
C PHE A 53 4.56 -4.07 -10.73
N THR A 54 3.82 -3.63 -11.74
CA THR A 54 4.11 -2.39 -12.46
C THR A 54 2.92 -1.45 -12.47
N LEU A 55 3.21 -0.15 -12.49
CA LEU A 55 2.25 0.94 -12.66
C LEU A 55 2.56 1.67 -13.96
N THR A 56 1.54 2.00 -14.72
CA THR A 56 1.61 2.85 -15.91
C THR A 56 0.67 4.03 -15.72
N VAL A 57 1.14 5.23 -16.04
CA VAL A 57 0.30 6.43 -16.17
C VAL A 57 0.06 6.62 -17.66
N ASN A 58 -1.19 6.58 -18.10
CA ASN A 58 -1.54 6.52 -19.51
C ASN A 58 -1.02 7.74 -20.27
N GLY A 59 -0.20 7.49 -21.30
CA GLY A 59 0.42 8.53 -22.12
C GLY A 59 1.56 9.30 -21.43
N VAL A 60 2.02 8.86 -20.24
CA VAL A 60 3.06 9.57 -19.48
C VAL A 60 4.19 8.58 -19.11
N PRO A 61 5.25 8.50 -19.91
CA PRO A 61 6.41 7.67 -19.58
C PRO A 61 7.08 8.08 -18.26
N ALA A 62 7.69 7.13 -17.57
CA ALA A 62 8.49 7.42 -16.39
C ALA A 62 9.64 8.41 -16.73
N GLY A 63 9.85 9.40 -15.86
CA GLY A 63 10.86 10.45 -16.05
C GLY A 63 10.47 11.56 -17.04
N SER A 64 9.30 11.46 -17.72
CA SER A 64 8.84 12.49 -18.63
C SER A 64 8.19 13.67 -17.92
N VAL A 65 7.96 14.74 -18.68
CA VAL A 65 7.16 15.89 -18.24
C VAL A 65 5.68 15.49 -18.19
N LEU A 66 5.00 15.84 -17.11
CA LEU A 66 3.56 15.62 -16.97
C LEU A 66 2.80 16.48 -17.98
N PRO A 67 1.92 15.92 -18.82
CA PRO A 67 1.13 16.67 -19.78
C PRO A 67 0.30 17.77 -19.13
N GLN A 68 0.25 18.94 -19.77
CA GLN A 68 -0.40 20.13 -19.26
C GLN A 68 -1.87 19.92 -18.88
N GLN A 69 -2.58 19.05 -19.61
CA GLN A 69 -3.98 18.70 -19.34
C GLN A 69 -4.23 18.18 -17.92
N TYR A 70 -3.21 17.61 -17.27
CA TYR A 70 -3.28 17.10 -15.89
C TYR A 70 -2.87 18.13 -14.85
N THR A 71 -2.55 19.36 -15.23
CA THR A 71 -2.00 20.40 -14.36
C THR A 71 -2.92 21.61 -14.26
N CYS A 72 -2.61 22.53 -13.34
CA CYS A 72 -3.37 23.78 -13.16
C CYS A 72 -3.26 24.75 -14.34
N THR A 73 -2.38 24.51 -15.29
CA THR A 73 -2.24 25.32 -16.51
C THR A 73 -3.00 24.74 -17.70
N GLY A 74 -3.66 23.59 -17.51
CA GLY A 74 -4.50 22.92 -18.51
C GLY A 74 -5.91 22.69 -18.01
N SER A 75 -6.52 21.59 -18.45
CA SER A 75 -7.91 21.24 -18.10
C SER A 75 -8.07 20.65 -16.68
N SER A 76 -6.97 20.39 -15.99
CA SER A 76 -6.97 19.82 -14.63
C SER A 76 -7.68 18.46 -14.51
N THR A 77 -7.68 17.67 -15.59
CA THR A 77 -8.28 16.34 -15.61
C THR A 77 -7.39 15.31 -14.89
N THR A 78 -7.97 14.22 -14.41
CA THR A 78 -7.19 13.12 -13.83
C THR A 78 -6.56 12.27 -14.93
N PRO A 79 -5.30 11.83 -14.78
CA PRO A 79 -4.72 10.85 -15.69
C PRO A 79 -5.37 9.49 -15.50
N GLY A 80 -5.51 8.71 -16.57
CA GLY A 80 -5.77 7.28 -16.48
C GLY A 80 -4.52 6.56 -15.95
N ILE A 81 -4.72 5.54 -15.14
CA ILE A 81 -3.65 4.69 -14.61
C ILE A 81 -4.00 3.22 -14.81
N SER A 82 -3.01 2.40 -15.06
CA SER A 82 -3.15 0.95 -15.20
C SER A 82 -1.98 0.21 -14.57
N TRP A 83 -2.17 -1.07 -14.29
CA TRP A 83 -1.14 -1.87 -13.62
C TRP A 83 -1.21 -3.33 -14.04
N THR A 84 -0.12 -4.05 -13.78
CA THR A 84 -0.03 -5.49 -14.06
C THR A 84 0.67 -6.22 -12.92
N ASN A 85 0.49 -7.54 -12.87
CA ASN A 85 1.16 -8.44 -11.93
C ASN A 85 0.92 -8.07 -10.46
N VAL A 86 -0.34 -7.83 -10.11
CA VAL A 86 -0.75 -7.60 -8.71
C VAL A 86 -0.31 -8.80 -7.86
N PRO A 87 0.38 -8.59 -6.73
CA PRO A 87 0.84 -9.67 -5.86
C PRO A 87 -0.30 -10.58 -5.37
N ALA A 88 -0.03 -11.86 -5.27
CA ALA A 88 -0.99 -12.81 -4.71
C ALA A 88 -1.31 -12.45 -3.25
N GLY A 89 -2.56 -12.66 -2.82
CA GLY A 89 -3.02 -12.30 -1.48
C GLY A 89 -3.53 -10.86 -1.35
N THR A 90 -3.41 -10.02 -2.40
CA THR A 90 -3.95 -8.66 -2.40
C THR A 90 -5.47 -8.67 -2.19
N LYS A 91 -5.95 -7.89 -1.25
CA LYS A 91 -7.37 -7.65 -0.96
C LYS A 91 -7.86 -6.34 -1.55
N SER A 92 -7.02 -5.32 -1.55
CA SER A 92 -7.31 -4.04 -2.19
C SER A 92 -6.02 -3.35 -2.65
N LEU A 93 -6.17 -2.28 -3.44
CA LEU A 93 -5.06 -1.44 -3.84
C LEU A 93 -5.26 -0.03 -3.28
N VAL A 94 -4.13 0.67 -3.10
CA VAL A 94 -4.07 2.08 -2.71
C VAL A 94 -3.23 2.82 -3.72
N PHE A 95 -3.77 3.91 -4.26
CA PHE A 95 -3.04 4.79 -5.18
C PHE A 95 -2.83 6.16 -4.56
N ILE A 96 -1.63 6.71 -4.71
CA ILE A 96 -1.24 8.01 -4.18
C ILE A 96 -0.44 8.78 -5.22
N LEU A 97 -0.82 10.03 -5.47
CA LEU A 97 -0.03 11.00 -6.23
C LEU A 97 0.51 12.05 -5.25
N ASP A 98 1.83 12.08 -5.09
CA ASP A 98 2.52 13.01 -4.21
C ASP A 98 3.46 13.95 -4.95
N ASP A 99 3.61 15.16 -4.40
CA ASP A 99 4.67 16.12 -4.71
C ASP A 99 5.60 16.23 -3.49
N PRO A 100 6.81 15.63 -3.53
CA PRO A 100 7.78 15.73 -2.44
C PRO A 100 8.53 17.06 -2.42
N ASP A 101 8.42 17.88 -3.46
CA ASP A 101 9.14 19.13 -3.63
C ASP A 101 8.31 20.37 -3.24
N ALA A 102 7.07 20.16 -2.80
CA ALA A 102 6.20 21.24 -2.38
C ALA A 102 6.78 22.04 -1.21
N PRO A 103 6.67 23.39 -1.19
CA PRO A 103 7.32 24.23 -0.19
C PRO A 103 6.95 23.93 1.26
N SER A 104 5.76 23.39 1.50
CA SER A 104 5.28 22.99 2.84
C SER A 104 5.61 21.54 3.23
N GLY A 105 6.44 20.86 2.44
CA GLY A 105 6.72 19.42 2.58
C GLY A 105 5.85 18.58 1.65
N MET A 106 5.77 17.27 1.92
CA MET A 106 5.02 16.34 1.09
C MET A 106 3.56 16.79 0.86
N PHE A 107 3.19 17.00 -0.40
CA PHE A 107 1.83 17.37 -0.78
C PHE A 107 1.17 16.21 -1.54
N THR A 108 0.09 15.68 -1.01
CA THR A 108 -0.71 14.65 -1.68
C THR A 108 -1.75 15.29 -2.57
N HIS A 109 -1.66 15.05 -3.87
CA HIS A 109 -2.53 15.58 -4.91
C HIS A 109 -3.77 14.73 -5.14
N TRP A 110 -3.63 13.40 -5.04
CA TRP A 110 -4.72 12.47 -5.30
C TRP A 110 -4.50 11.19 -4.48
N LEU A 111 -5.56 10.74 -3.81
CA LEU A 111 -5.56 9.57 -2.95
C LEU A 111 -6.78 8.72 -3.25
N LEU A 112 -6.54 7.48 -3.68
CA LEU A 112 -7.56 6.46 -3.89
C LEU A 112 -7.23 5.25 -3.02
N TYR A 113 -8.24 4.66 -2.40
CA TYR A 113 -8.06 3.48 -1.56
C TYR A 113 -9.24 2.52 -1.70
N ASN A 114 -9.07 1.29 -1.24
CA ASN A 114 -10.01 0.20 -1.48
C ASN A 114 -10.33 0.01 -2.97
N ILE A 115 -9.33 0.26 -3.83
CA ILE A 115 -9.45 -0.12 -5.23
C ILE A 115 -9.59 -1.63 -5.29
N PRO A 116 -10.60 -2.20 -5.97
CA PRO A 116 -10.79 -3.65 -6.05
C PRO A 116 -9.53 -4.36 -6.56
N ALA A 117 -9.11 -5.44 -5.90
CA ALA A 117 -7.93 -6.21 -6.30
C ALA A 117 -8.04 -6.81 -7.72
N THR A 118 -9.26 -6.93 -8.23
CA THR A 118 -9.57 -7.40 -9.59
C THR A 118 -9.53 -6.30 -10.64
N ALA A 119 -9.47 -5.02 -10.23
CA ALA A 119 -9.33 -3.91 -11.15
C ALA A 119 -7.94 -3.94 -11.80
N LEU A 120 -7.84 -3.51 -13.04
CA LEU A 120 -6.60 -3.41 -13.81
C LEU A 120 -6.25 -1.97 -14.18
N SER A 121 -7.19 -1.04 -13.97
CA SER A 121 -7.02 0.37 -14.29
C SER A 121 -8.00 1.25 -13.49
N ILE A 122 -7.70 2.54 -13.46
CA ILE A 122 -8.64 3.64 -13.20
C ILE A 122 -8.67 4.48 -14.48
N ASP A 123 -9.87 4.71 -15.01
CA ASP A 123 -10.05 5.51 -16.21
C ASP A 123 -9.66 6.98 -15.98
N PRO A 124 -9.30 7.73 -17.02
CA PRO A 124 -9.08 9.18 -16.90
C PRO A 124 -10.40 9.91 -16.53
N ASP A 125 -10.27 11.19 -16.22
CA ASP A 125 -11.39 12.11 -15.97
C ASP A 125 -12.34 11.69 -14.84
N GLN A 126 -11.75 11.10 -13.78
CA GLN A 126 -12.51 10.67 -12.61
C GLN A 126 -13.13 11.87 -11.87
N PRO A 127 -14.40 11.76 -11.46
CA PRO A 127 -15.08 12.82 -10.71
C PRO A 127 -14.50 12.97 -9.30
N ASN A 128 -14.60 14.17 -8.74
CA ASN A 128 -14.30 14.42 -7.31
C ASN A 128 -15.44 13.89 -6.42
N ALA A 129 -15.76 12.61 -6.59
CA ALA A 129 -16.79 11.92 -5.83
C ALA A 129 -16.21 11.32 -4.53
N LYS A 130 -17.08 10.91 -3.61
CA LYS A 130 -16.67 10.19 -2.40
C LYS A 130 -16.26 8.75 -2.71
N VAL A 131 -16.96 8.13 -3.65
CA VAL A 131 -16.76 6.75 -4.11
C VAL A 131 -16.92 6.74 -5.61
N LEU A 132 -16.02 6.07 -6.31
CA LEU A 132 -16.10 5.85 -7.75
C LEU A 132 -17.08 4.71 -8.08
N SER A 133 -17.41 4.55 -9.36
CA SER A 133 -18.42 3.59 -9.82
C SER A 133 -18.05 2.12 -9.53
N ASP A 134 -16.76 1.81 -9.39
CA ASP A 134 -16.22 0.48 -9.08
C ASP A 134 -16.13 0.19 -7.57
N GLY A 135 -16.54 1.15 -6.72
CA GLY A 135 -16.43 1.06 -5.27
C GLY A 135 -15.15 1.64 -4.68
N THR A 136 -14.19 2.07 -5.51
CA THR A 136 -12.97 2.76 -5.08
C THR A 136 -13.31 4.00 -4.25
N GLN A 137 -12.70 4.14 -3.10
CA GLN A 137 -12.90 5.30 -2.24
C GLN A 137 -11.90 6.41 -2.55
N VAL A 138 -12.38 7.65 -2.52
CA VAL A 138 -11.57 8.83 -2.79
C VAL A 138 -11.23 9.54 -1.49
N GLY A 139 -9.94 9.66 -1.21
CA GLY A 139 -9.42 10.28 0.00
C GLY A 139 -9.32 11.80 -0.07
N THR A 140 -8.90 12.39 1.04
CA THR A 140 -8.66 13.82 1.19
C THR A 140 -7.22 14.15 0.81
N ASN A 141 -7.03 15.10 -0.09
CA ASN A 141 -5.73 15.61 -0.49
C ASN A 141 -5.18 16.64 0.53
N THR A 142 -3.94 17.08 0.38
CA THR A 142 -3.31 18.02 1.32
C THR A 142 -3.96 19.41 1.33
N ALA A 143 -4.69 19.80 0.28
CA ALA A 143 -5.48 21.02 0.27
C ALA A 143 -6.77 20.92 1.11
N GLY A 144 -7.04 19.77 1.74
CA GLY A 144 -8.24 19.54 2.56
C GLY A 144 -9.51 19.22 1.74
N SER A 145 -9.37 19.05 0.44
CA SER A 145 -10.49 18.67 -0.45
C SER A 145 -10.42 17.19 -0.82
N ARG A 146 -11.56 16.64 -1.23
CA ARG A 146 -11.62 15.27 -1.74
C ARG A 146 -11.36 15.26 -3.24
N GLY A 147 -10.65 14.24 -3.71
CA GLY A 147 -10.36 14.04 -5.12
C GLY A 147 -9.04 14.61 -5.58
N TYR A 148 -8.95 14.83 -6.88
CA TYR A 148 -7.74 15.30 -7.52
C TYR A 148 -7.53 16.80 -7.31
N TYR A 149 -6.31 17.16 -6.90
CA TYR A 149 -5.82 18.53 -6.88
C TYR A 149 -4.72 18.66 -7.94
N PRO A 150 -4.87 19.49 -8.98
CA PRO A 150 -3.92 19.48 -10.08
C PRO A 150 -2.53 19.96 -9.65
N PRO A 151 -1.44 19.34 -10.16
CA PRO A 151 -0.08 19.84 -10.02
C PRO A 151 0.05 21.31 -10.41
N CYS A 152 0.58 22.12 -9.48
CA CYS A 152 0.69 23.58 -9.65
C CYS A 152 1.87 24.13 -8.88
N PRO A 153 3.12 23.87 -9.31
CA PRO A 153 4.31 24.38 -8.61
C PRO A 153 4.40 25.90 -8.73
N PRO A 154 5.15 26.57 -7.87
CA PRO A 154 5.43 28.01 -8.01
C PRO A 154 6.03 28.32 -9.38
N VAL A 155 5.72 29.50 -9.91
CA VAL A 155 6.23 29.91 -11.24
C VAL A 155 7.77 29.89 -11.25
N GLY A 156 8.34 29.29 -12.30
CA GLY A 156 9.79 29.13 -12.47
C GLY A 156 10.38 27.95 -11.70
N THR A 157 9.56 27.13 -11.01
CA THR A 157 10.07 25.93 -10.32
C THR A 157 9.62 24.64 -11.01
N THR A 158 10.46 23.61 -10.87
CA THR A 158 10.18 22.25 -11.36
C THR A 158 10.00 21.35 -10.16
N HIS A 159 8.83 20.70 -10.06
CA HIS A 159 8.57 19.70 -9.02
C HIS A 159 8.46 18.30 -9.61
N ARG A 160 8.75 17.31 -8.79
CA ARG A 160 8.50 15.89 -9.09
C ARG A 160 7.09 15.51 -8.65
N TYR A 161 6.46 14.68 -9.45
CA TYR A 161 5.15 14.10 -9.15
C TYR A 161 5.29 12.60 -9.17
N VAL A 162 5.06 11.98 -8.00
CA VAL A 162 5.32 10.56 -7.78
C VAL A 162 3.99 9.84 -7.64
N PHE A 163 3.65 9.07 -8.65
CA PHE A 163 2.51 8.16 -8.70
C PHE A 163 2.92 6.86 -8.02
N ARG A 164 2.22 6.42 -6.99
CA ARG A 164 2.49 5.19 -6.25
C ARG A 164 1.25 4.33 -6.20
N LEU A 165 1.42 3.03 -6.42
CA LEU A 165 0.39 2.02 -6.24
C LEU A 165 0.89 0.97 -5.26
N TYR A 166 0.10 0.70 -4.24
CA TYR A 166 0.36 -0.29 -3.21
C TYR A 166 -0.66 -1.42 -3.31
N ALA A 167 -0.19 -2.65 -3.25
CA ALA A 167 -1.02 -3.83 -3.09
C ALA A 167 -1.07 -4.17 -1.60
N VAL A 168 -2.26 -4.27 -1.01
CA VAL A 168 -2.43 -4.52 0.44
C VAL A 168 -3.29 -5.75 0.71
N ASP A 169 -3.01 -6.44 1.82
CA ASP A 169 -3.68 -7.67 2.22
C ASP A 169 -4.97 -7.45 3.03
N MET A 170 -5.45 -6.22 3.07
CA MET A 170 -6.66 -5.83 3.80
C MET A 170 -7.50 -4.82 3.02
N ALA A 171 -8.74 -4.63 3.44
CA ALA A 171 -9.53 -3.45 3.11
C ALA A 171 -9.38 -2.40 4.21
N ILE A 172 -9.30 -1.13 3.82
CA ILE A 172 -9.16 0.00 4.74
C ILE A 172 -10.54 0.43 5.22
N SER A 173 -10.79 0.30 6.53
CA SER A 173 -12.13 0.51 7.11
C SER A 173 -12.47 1.97 7.43
N GLN A 174 -11.58 2.93 7.14
CA GLN A 174 -11.82 4.35 7.40
C GLN A 174 -12.75 4.96 6.35
N PRO A 175 -13.84 5.63 6.75
CA PRO A 175 -14.81 6.22 5.81
C PRO A 175 -14.29 7.49 5.11
N THR A 176 -13.27 8.12 5.66
CA THR A 176 -12.51 9.24 5.07
C THR A 176 -11.04 9.05 5.43
N ALA A 177 -10.22 8.79 4.42
CA ALA A 177 -8.78 8.66 4.62
C ALA A 177 -8.07 9.90 4.08
N ASP A 178 -7.09 10.36 4.82
CA ASP A 178 -6.06 11.28 4.41
C ASP A 178 -4.71 10.55 4.28
N ARG A 179 -3.67 11.26 3.91
CA ARG A 179 -2.35 10.67 3.72
C ARG A 179 -1.84 9.97 4.98
N SER A 180 -2.01 10.55 6.15
CA SER A 180 -1.47 10.01 7.41
C SER A 180 -2.18 8.72 7.83
N SER A 181 -3.49 8.66 7.69
CA SER A 181 -4.28 7.46 7.98
C SER A 181 -3.99 6.32 7.00
N ILE A 182 -3.68 6.65 5.74
CA ILE A 182 -3.26 5.66 4.75
C ILE A 182 -1.84 5.14 5.05
N ASP A 183 -0.89 6.01 5.39
CA ASP A 183 0.46 5.57 5.76
C ASP A 183 0.42 4.59 6.93
N TRP A 184 -0.41 4.85 7.94
CA TRP A 184 -0.62 3.94 9.05
C TRP A 184 -1.24 2.60 8.60
N ALA A 185 -2.20 2.62 7.68
CA ALA A 185 -2.83 1.41 7.16
C ALA A 185 -1.91 0.59 6.24
N LEU A 186 -0.92 1.21 5.61
CA LEU A 186 0.06 0.53 4.77
C LEU A 186 1.16 -0.18 5.57
N ASP A 187 1.39 0.24 6.82
CA ASP A 187 2.43 -0.32 7.68
C ASP A 187 2.12 -1.78 8.05
N GLY A 188 3.03 -2.68 7.69
CA GLY A 188 2.87 -4.13 7.90
C GLY A 188 1.88 -4.83 6.95
N HIS A 189 1.13 -4.09 6.09
CA HIS A 189 0.10 -4.64 5.21
C HIS A 189 0.41 -4.55 3.71
N THR A 190 1.57 -4.01 3.35
CA THR A 190 1.98 -3.84 1.95
C THR A 190 2.62 -5.10 1.39
N LEU A 191 1.96 -5.74 0.41
CA LEU A 191 2.48 -6.93 -0.31
C LEU A 191 3.36 -6.55 -1.50
N GLY A 192 3.19 -5.35 -2.05
CA GLY A 192 3.96 -4.85 -3.17
C GLY A 192 3.72 -3.38 -3.44
N LYS A 193 4.70 -2.77 -4.12
CA LYS A 193 4.67 -1.36 -4.49
C LYS A 193 5.17 -1.18 -5.91
N ALA A 194 4.48 -0.36 -6.69
CA ALA A 194 4.91 0.13 -8.00
C ALA A 194 4.89 1.66 -8.01
N GLN A 195 5.76 2.29 -8.79
CA GLN A 195 5.76 3.74 -8.89
C GLN A 195 6.24 4.24 -10.24
N VAL A 196 5.71 5.42 -10.62
CA VAL A 196 6.14 6.23 -11.77
C VAL A 196 6.42 7.64 -11.25
N THR A 197 7.53 8.25 -11.68
CA THR A 197 7.85 9.63 -11.35
C THR A 197 7.87 10.46 -12.62
N THR A 198 7.27 11.63 -12.57
CA THR A 198 7.24 12.64 -13.64
C THR A 198 7.66 13.98 -13.09
N THR A 199 7.86 14.97 -13.94
CA THR A 199 8.14 16.35 -13.53
C THR A 199 7.18 17.32 -14.18
N PHE A 200 6.97 18.47 -13.55
CA PHE A 200 6.25 19.58 -14.19
C PHE A 200 6.88 20.90 -13.73
N THR A 201 7.02 21.81 -14.68
CA THR A 201 7.49 23.17 -14.48
C THR A 201 6.37 24.15 -14.83
N ARG A 202 6.14 25.12 -13.98
CA ARG A 202 5.17 26.17 -14.25
C ARG A 202 5.84 27.49 -14.61
#